data_63dbe78533ca67c7fb9a58a25f1dd5aa
#
_entry.id   63dbe78533ca67c7fb9a58a25f1dd5aa
#
_cell.length_a   1.000
_cell.length_b   1.000
_cell.length_c   1.000
_cell.angle_alpha   90.00
_cell.angle_beta   90.00
_cell.angle_gamma   90.00
#
_symmetry.space_group_name_H-M   'P 1'
#
loop_
_entity.id
_entity.type
_entity.pdbx_description
1 polymer ?
#
loop_
_entity_poly.entity_id
_entity_poly.type
_entity_poly.pdbx_seq_one_letter_code
_entity_poly.pdbx_strand_id
1 'polypeptide(L)'
;MAEASAASSARSIAEQKKKELDASFFKKGILVALFSSLMYGFYTAFITAGESSQLWLSWVSAVSPTAFLAVFILPTVASAINDTCSALWALGITAKEGKLADFGRTINTKPGRILIMSALVGGPIATVAYIIALSQAGTIVVPIAALNPAIGSILSRILYKQELGPRKIAGIAICVFAGLMIGSASLTGDSSSNMVLGLALAFVAALGWGAEGCIAGYASCMIDTQIGITIRQCVSGVVELLVLLPIFSIVGGVSMGQTFGYVGAAITDLPTIICFIVAGFSAYKSFASWYRGNSMCGTALGMACNGTYTFVAPLVTWIVVGLIMGVDGYALAPIAWVAAVVMILGILVIAVDPKELFGKKEEA
;
A
#
# COMPACT_ATOMS: atom_id res chain seq x y z
N MET A 1 -39.70 42.07 -0.17
CA MET A 1 -39.57 41.15 1.00
C MET A 1 -39.71 39.69 0.62
N ALA A 2 -40.67 39.28 -0.23
CA ALA A 2 -40.84 37.87 -0.64
C ALA A 2 -39.64 37.30 -1.45
N GLU A 3 -39.05 38.06 -2.36
CA GLU A 3 -37.87 37.61 -3.15
C GLU A 3 -36.60 37.43 -2.30
N ALA A 4 -36.39 38.32 -1.30
CA ALA A 4 -35.26 38.20 -0.37
C ALA A 4 -35.40 36.94 0.54
N SER A 5 -36.63 36.61 0.94
CA SER A 5 -36.94 35.41 1.71
C SER A 5 -36.73 34.11 0.89
N ALA A 6 -37.16 34.13 -0.38
CA ALA A 6 -36.96 32.99 -1.30
C ALA A 6 -35.47 32.74 -1.62
N ALA A 7 -34.70 33.80 -1.83
CA ALA A 7 -33.27 33.72 -2.06
C ALA A 7 -32.49 33.20 -0.82
N SER A 8 -32.89 33.60 0.39
CA SER A 8 -32.35 33.12 1.65
C SER A 8 -32.66 31.62 1.86
N SER A 9 -33.88 31.19 1.57
CA SER A 9 -34.31 29.77 1.65
C SER A 9 -33.54 28.91 0.64
N ALA A 10 -33.42 29.37 -0.61
CA ALA A 10 -32.67 28.64 -1.63
C ALA A 10 -31.18 28.48 -1.26
N ARG A 11 -30.57 29.50 -0.65
CA ARG A 11 -29.19 29.49 -0.19
C ARG A 11 -28.99 28.50 0.96
N SER A 12 -29.90 28.46 1.94
CA SER A 12 -29.84 27.52 3.06
C SER A 12 -29.99 26.05 2.59
N ILE A 13 -30.90 25.79 1.65
CA ILE A 13 -31.08 24.44 1.04
C ILE A 13 -29.82 24.02 0.27
N ALA A 14 -29.20 24.94 -0.48
CA ALA A 14 -27.96 24.67 -1.19
C ALA A 14 -26.79 24.35 -0.26
N GLU A 15 -26.67 25.09 0.85
CA GLU A 15 -25.65 24.86 1.88
C GLU A 15 -25.88 23.53 2.61
N GLN A 16 -27.11 23.18 2.93
CA GLN A 16 -27.46 21.89 3.53
C GLN A 16 -27.11 20.74 2.59
N LYS A 17 -27.50 20.84 1.32
CA LYS A 17 -27.22 19.82 0.30
C LYS A 17 -25.73 19.66 0.06
N LYS A 18 -24.96 20.76 0.09
CA LYS A 18 -23.50 20.71 0.02
C LYS A 18 -22.91 19.94 1.20
N LYS A 19 -23.34 20.21 2.44
CA LYS A 19 -22.88 19.47 3.64
C LYS A 19 -23.19 17.97 3.55
N GLU A 20 -24.37 17.61 3.06
CA GLU A 20 -24.75 16.19 2.86
C GLU A 20 -23.87 15.50 1.81
N LEU A 21 -23.56 16.17 0.69
CA LEU A 21 -22.68 15.68 -0.34
C LEU A 21 -21.23 15.51 0.17
N ASP A 22 -20.72 16.50 0.90
CA ASP A 22 -19.38 16.47 1.48
C ASP A 22 -19.26 15.33 2.50
N ALA A 23 -20.27 15.12 3.36
CA ALA A 23 -20.30 13.99 4.30
C ALA A 23 -20.39 12.63 3.60
N SER A 24 -21.19 12.54 2.53
CA SER A 24 -21.28 11.30 1.71
C SER A 24 -19.96 11.01 1.02
N PHE A 25 -19.29 12.02 0.46
CA PHE A 25 -17.99 11.90 -0.18
C PHE A 25 -16.92 11.42 0.79
N PHE A 26 -16.88 12.00 2.00
CA PHE A 26 -15.96 11.61 3.06
C PHE A 26 -16.17 10.15 3.50
N LYS A 27 -17.41 9.72 3.76
CA LYS A 27 -17.72 8.33 4.10
C LYS A 27 -17.30 7.36 3.00
N LYS A 28 -17.53 7.72 1.74
CA LYS A 28 -17.07 6.93 0.59
C LYS A 28 -15.56 6.82 0.55
N GLY A 29 -14.84 7.88 0.93
CA GLY A 29 -13.37 7.89 1.04
C GLY A 29 -12.86 6.85 2.03
N ILE A 30 -13.50 6.72 3.19
CA ILE A 30 -13.17 5.69 4.19
C ILE A 30 -13.35 4.28 3.60
N LEU A 31 -14.49 4.01 2.96
CA LEU A 31 -14.75 2.69 2.36
C LEU A 31 -13.74 2.37 1.25
N VAL A 32 -13.38 3.34 0.43
CA VAL A 32 -12.37 3.20 -0.62
C VAL A 32 -10.99 2.90 -0.02
N ALA A 33 -10.62 3.57 1.08
CA ALA A 33 -9.36 3.33 1.77
C ALA A 33 -9.31 1.94 2.46
N LEU A 34 -10.43 1.48 3.04
CA LEU A 34 -10.54 0.12 3.58
C LEU A 34 -10.50 -0.95 2.47
N PHE A 35 -11.14 -0.69 1.34
CA PHE A 35 -11.05 -1.56 0.16
C PHE A 35 -9.61 -1.67 -0.35
N SER A 36 -8.82 -0.59 -0.28
CA SER A 36 -7.39 -0.63 -0.57
C SER A 36 -6.66 -1.67 0.29
N SER A 37 -6.93 -1.70 1.59
CA SER A 37 -6.37 -2.69 2.52
C SER A 37 -6.74 -4.12 2.15
N LEU A 38 -8.00 -4.37 1.79
CA LEU A 38 -8.45 -5.70 1.35
C LEU A 38 -7.69 -6.15 0.09
N MET A 39 -7.58 -5.26 -0.90
CA MET A 39 -6.85 -5.56 -2.14
C MET A 39 -5.35 -5.74 -1.88
N TYR A 40 -4.78 -5.05 -0.87
CA TYR A 40 -3.42 -5.28 -0.42
C TYR A 40 -3.25 -6.70 0.17
N GLY A 41 -4.25 -7.17 0.89
CA GLY A 41 -4.28 -8.54 1.39
C GLY A 41 -4.21 -9.58 0.26
N PHE A 42 -5.02 -9.42 -0.78
CA PHE A 42 -4.95 -10.29 -1.96
C PHE A 42 -3.60 -10.17 -2.70
N TYR A 43 -3.09 -8.95 -2.86
CA TYR A 43 -1.76 -8.72 -3.43
C TYR A 43 -0.69 -9.52 -2.69
N THR A 44 -0.63 -9.40 -1.36
CA THR A 44 0.36 -10.11 -0.53
C THR A 44 0.16 -11.63 -0.62
N ALA A 45 -1.08 -12.10 -0.49
CA ALA A 45 -1.38 -13.52 -0.54
C ALA A 45 -0.97 -14.18 -1.87
N PHE A 46 -1.23 -13.51 -2.99
CA PHE A 46 -0.88 -14.06 -4.30
C PHE A 46 0.59 -13.93 -4.67
N ILE A 47 1.32 -12.91 -4.18
CA ILE A 47 2.80 -12.92 -4.24
C ILE A 47 3.32 -14.13 -3.46
N THR A 48 2.90 -14.30 -2.21
CA THR A 48 3.33 -15.45 -1.39
C THR A 48 2.99 -16.79 -2.05
N ALA A 49 1.82 -16.91 -2.68
CA ALA A 49 1.43 -18.09 -3.43
C ALA A 49 2.38 -18.35 -4.62
N GLY A 50 2.76 -17.31 -5.36
CA GLY A 50 3.74 -17.40 -6.45
C GLY A 50 5.12 -17.84 -5.97
N GLU A 51 5.59 -17.27 -4.85
CA GLU A 51 6.84 -17.64 -4.19
C GLU A 51 6.79 -19.03 -3.51
N SER A 52 5.61 -19.59 -3.30
CA SER A 52 5.38 -20.95 -2.81
C SER A 52 5.25 -21.96 -3.94
N SER A 53 5.40 -21.57 -5.21
CA SER A 53 5.38 -22.48 -6.36
C SER A 53 6.58 -23.43 -6.34
N GLN A 54 6.44 -24.61 -6.95
CA GLN A 54 7.54 -25.58 -7.02
C GLN A 54 8.77 -25.00 -7.73
N LEU A 55 8.56 -24.19 -8.77
CA LEU A 55 9.64 -23.50 -9.47
C LEU A 55 10.42 -22.60 -8.51
N TRP A 56 9.72 -21.75 -7.76
CA TRP A 56 10.35 -20.81 -6.83
C TRP A 56 11.07 -21.50 -5.69
N LEU A 57 10.43 -22.49 -5.09
CA LEU A 57 11.02 -23.30 -4.02
C LEU A 57 12.30 -24.04 -4.49
N SER A 58 12.35 -24.48 -5.77
CA SER A 58 13.55 -25.09 -6.32
C SER A 58 14.74 -24.11 -6.37
N TRP A 59 14.50 -22.83 -6.62
CA TRP A 59 15.56 -21.81 -6.62
C TRP A 59 16.05 -21.48 -5.21
N VAL A 60 15.11 -21.29 -4.29
CA VAL A 60 15.44 -20.97 -2.89
C VAL A 60 16.20 -22.12 -2.24
N SER A 61 15.80 -23.38 -2.48
CA SER A 61 16.47 -24.55 -1.92
C SER A 61 17.85 -24.83 -2.52
N ALA A 62 18.12 -24.32 -3.73
CA ALA A 62 19.40 -24.52 -4.41
C ALA A 62 20.53 -23.60 -3.92
N VAL A 63 20.21 -22.59 -3.11
CA VAL A 63 21.17 -21.58 -2.66
C VAL A 63 21.15 -21.43 -1.13
N SER A 64 22.26 -20.93 -0.57
CA SER A 64 22.28 -20.60 0.86
C SER A 64 21.25 -19.49 1.16
N PRO A 65 20.48 -19.58 2.27
CA PRO A 65 19.55 -18.52 2.68
C PRO A 65 20.18 -17.15 2.88
N THR A 66 21.52 -17.11 3.12
CA THR A 66 22.28 -15.86 3.27
C THR A 66 22.93 -15.39 1.97
N ALA A 67 22.80 -16.15 0.89
CA ALA A 67 23.37 -15.76 -0.40
C ALA A 67 22.69 -14.51 -0.94
N PHE A 68 23.46 -13.63 -1.58
CA PHE A 68 22.94 -12.38 -2.17
C PHE A 68 21.79 -12.64 -3.16
N LEU A 69 21.85 -13.76 -3.87
CA LEU A 69 20.78 -14.21 -4.77
C LEU A 69 19.46 -14.42 -4.01
N ALA A 70 19.47 -15.16 -2.89
CA ALA A 70 18.27 -15.43 -2.10
C ALA A 70 17.74 -14.20 -1.36
N VAL A 71 18.66 -13.34 -0.88
CA VAL A 71 18.31 -12.17 -0.04
C VAL A 71 17.80 -10.98 -0.86
N PHE A 72 18.42 -10.72 -2.01
CA PHE A 72 18.17 -9.49 -2.78
C PHE A 72 17.60 -9.77 -4.17
N ILE A 73 18.15 -10.73 -4.92
CA ILE A 73 17.78 -10.90 -6.33
C ILE A 73 16.41 -11.57 -6.45
N LEU A 74 16.18 -12.72 -5.82
CA LEU A 74 14.90 -13.44 -5.94
C LEU A 74 13.71 -12.59 -5.44
N PRO A 75 13.75 -11.93 -4.26
CA PRO A 75 12.68 -11.03 -3.85
C PRO A 75 12.45 -9.88 -4.83
N THR A 76 13.52 -9.32 -5.42
CA THR A 76 13.39 -8.27 -6.43
C THR A 76 12.81 -8.79 -7.76
N VAL A 77 13.10 -10.05 -8.13
CA VAL A 77 12.44 -10.70 -9.28
C VAL A 77 10.93 -10.81 -9.04
N ALA A 78 10.50 -11.23 -7.85
CA ALA A 78 9.08 -11.30 -7.48
C ALA A 78 8.41 -9.92 -7.58
N SER A 79 9.04 -8.91 -6.97
CA SER A 79 8.56 -7.52 -7.01
C SER A 79 8.47 -7.00 -8.45
N ALA A 80 9.51 -7.16 -9.24
CA ALA A 80 9.57 -6.67 -10.61
C ALA A 80 8.51 -7.30 -11.53
N ILE A 81 8.27 -8.61 -11.40
CA ILE A 81 7.21 -9.30 -12.16
C ILE A 81 5.83 -8.79 -11.71
N ASN A 82 5.59 -8.71 -10.41
CA ASN A 82 4.34 -8.19 -9.85
C ASN A 82 4.04 -6.77 -10.31
N ASP A 83 5.01 -5.85 -10.17
CA ASP A 83 4.80 -4.45 -10.50
C ASP A 83 4.72 -4.22 -12.01
N THR A 84 5.38 -5.05 -12.81
CA THR A 84 5.18 -5.08 -14.27
C THR A 84 3.77 -5.54 -14.62
N CYS A 85 3.26 -6.62 -14.02
CA CYS A 85 1.87 -7.07 -14.19
C CYS A 85 0.89 -5.98 -13.76
N SER A 86 1.15 -5.31 -12.63
CA SER A 86 0.35 -4.20 -12.12
C SER A 86 0.34 -3.00 -13.08
N ALA A 87 1.48 -2.66 -13.67
CA ALA A 87 1.60 -1.63 -14.70
C ALA A 87 0.80 -1.97 -15.95
N LEU A 88 0.85 -3.22 -16.40
CA LEU A 88 0.07 -3.69 -17.55
C LEU A 88 -1.45 -3.59 -17.29
N TRP A 89 -1.91 -3.95 -16.09
CA TRP A 89 -3.31 -3.75 -15.68
C TRP A 89 -3.69 -2.28 -15.68
N ALA A 90 -2.86 -1.42 -15.07
CA ALA A 90 -3.09 0.02 -15.01
C ALA A 90 -3.17 0.64 -16.42
N LEU A 91 -2.22 0.31 -17.31
CA LEU A 91 -2.20 0.75 -18.70
C LEU A 91 -3.41 0.25 -19.49
N GLY A 92 -3.77 -1.02 -19.33
CA GLY A 92 -4.93 -1.62 -20.00
C GLY A 92 -6.24 -0.91 -19.63
N ILE A 93 -6.41 -0.58 -18.33
CA ILE A 93 -7.59 0.16 -17.86
C ILE A 93 -7.57 1.62 -18.36
N THR A 94 -6.40 2.28 -18.30
CA THR A 94 -6.22 3.63 -18.84
C THR A 94 -6.53 3.69 -20.36
N ALA A 95 -6.12 2.66 -21.11
CA ALA A 95 -6.45 2.52 -22.53
C ALA A 95 -7.96 2.34 -22.73
N LYS A 96 -8.60 1.46 -21.95
CA LYS A 96 -10.05 1.22 -21.98
C LYS A 96 -10.86 2.48 -21.67
N GLU A 97 -10.35 3.34 -20.78
CA GLU A 97 -10.96 4.62 -20.45
C GLU A 97 -10.65 5.74 -21.46
N GLY A 98 -9.87 5.46 -22.51
CA GLY A 98 -9.48 6.43 -23.53
C GLY A 98 -8.49 7.49 -23.05
N LYS A 99 -7.82 7.27 -21.92
CA LYS A 99 -6.96 8.25 -21.23
C LYS A 99 -5.47 8.15 -21.54
N LEU A 100 -5.04 7.31 -22.51
CA LEU A 100 -3.60 7.14 -22.83
C LEU A 100 -2.94 8.43 -23.31
N ALA A 101 -3.65 9.25 -24.09
CA ALA A 101 -3.12 10.53 -24.54
C ALA A 101 -2.91 11.50 -23.37
N ASP A 102 -3.83 11.50 -22.40
CA ASP A 102 -3.75 12.32 -21.20
C ASP A 102 -2.65 11.83 -20.25
N PHE A 103 -2.45 10.51 -20.15
CA PHE A 103 -1.31 9.90 -19.46
C PHE A 103 0.01 10.44 -20.03
N GLY A 104 0.21 10.38 -21.37
CA GLY A 104 1.40 10.89 -22.04
C GLY A 104 1.64 12.39 -21.84
N ARG A 105 0.56 13.20 -21.80
CA ARG A 105 0.65 14.64 -21.50
C ARG A 105 1.02 14.89 -20.04
N THR A 106 0.39 14.16 -19.11
CA THR A 106 0.54 14.36 -17.65
C THR A 106 1.96 14.12 -17.19
N ILE A 107 2.67 13.13 -17.73
CA ILE A 107 4.09 12.84 -17.41
C ILE A 107 4.98 14.09 -17.57
N ASN A 108 4.69 14.94 -18.55
CA ASN A 108 5.47 16.13 -18.85
C ASN A 108 5.08 17.36 -18.01
N THR A 109 3.99 17.28 -17.24
CA THR A 109 3.55 18.37 -16.36
C THR A 109 4.35 18.39 -15.04
N LYS A 110 4.34 19.55 -14.37
CA LYS A 110 4.97 19.68 -13.04
C LYS A 110 4.35 18.70 -12.01
N PRO A 111 3.02 18.57 -11.90
CA PRO A 111 2.40 17.58 -10.99
C PRO A 111 2.76 16.14 -11.37
N GLY A 112 2.80 15.80 -12.66
CA GLY A 112 3.19 14.47 -13.12
C GLY A 112 4.62 14.10 -12.75
N ARG A 113 5.57 15.03 -12.91
CA ARG A 113 6.98 14.82 -12.50
C ARG A 113 7.12 14.65 -10.98
N ILE A 114 6.37 15.42 -10.18
CA ILE A 114 6.35 15.24 -8.73
C ILE A 114 5.83 13.84 -8.37
N LEU A 115 4.79 13.38 -9.06
CA LEU A 115 4.26 12.04 -8.85
C LEU A 115 5.24 10.94 -9.27
N ILE A 116 5.99 11.11 -10.36
CA ILE A 116 7.06 10.20 -10.76
C ILE A 116 8.13 10.10 -9.66
N MET A 117 8.58 11.24 -9.13
CA MET A 117 9.56 11.25 -8.04
C MET A 117 9.03 10.59 -6.76
N SER A 118 7.76 10.83 -6.44
CA SER A 118 7.07 10.15 -5.33
C SER A 118 6.99 8.64 -5.55
N ALA A 119 6.65 8.23 -6.77
CA ALA A 119 6.55 6.83 -7.16
C ALA A 119 7.90 6.10 -7.12
N LEU A 120 9.01 6.78 -7.44
CA LEU A 120 10.37 6.23 -7.29
C LEU A 120 10.70 5.89 -5.84
N VAL A 121 10.27 6.75 -4.91
CA VAL A 121 10.52 6.54 -3.47
C VAL A 121 9.61 5.46 -2.90
N GLY A 122 8.32 5.52 -3.19
CA GLY A 122 7.33 4.61 -2.60
C GLY A 122 7.19 3.28 -3.33
N GLY A 123 7.46 3.24 -4.63
CA GLY A 123 7.47 2.00 -5.43
C GLY A 123 8.81 1.26 -5.27
N PRO A 124 9.74 1.41 -6.21
CA PRO A 124 10.91 0.54 -6.27
C PRO A 124 11.77 0.60 -5.00
N ILE A 125 11.95 1.76 -4.37
CA ILE A 125 12.79 1.85 -3.17
C ILE A 125 12.08 1.25 -1.96
N ALA A 126 10.86 1.71 -1.63
CA ALA A 126 10.18 1.26 -0.43
C ALA A 126 9.63 -0.16 -0.55
N THR A 127 9.07 -0.55 -1.71
CA THR A 127 8.49 -1.88 -1.91
C THR A 127 9.58 -2.94 -1.90
N VAL A 128 10.69 -2.73 -2.62
CA VAL A 128 11.81 -3.69 -2.61
C VAL A 128 12.46 -3.76 -1.23
N ALA A 129 12.67 -2.60 -0.56
CA ALA A 129 13.18 -2.60 0.81
C ALA A 129 12.27 -3.41 1.75
N TYR A 130 10.95 -3.28 1.63
CA TYR A 130 10.00 -4.04 2.43
C TYR A 130 10.05 -5.55 2.15
N ILE A 131 10.10 -5.95 0.87
CA ILE A 131 10.16 -7.36 0.50
C ILE A 131 11.46 -8.00 1.00
N ILE A 132 12.59 -7.31 0.85
CA ILE A 132 13.87 -7.77 1.40
C ILE A 132 13.80 -7.81 2.94
N ALA A 133 13.21 -6.80 3.57
CA ALA A 133 13.02 -6.80 5.03
C ALA A 133 12.24 -8.02 5.52
N LEU A 134 11.15 -8.37 4.83
CA LEU A 134 10.35 -9.57 5.15
C LEU A 134 11.18 -10.85 5.05
N SER A 135 12.00 -10.97 4.01
CA SER A 135 12.85 -12.15 3.82
C SER A 135 13.95 -12.25 4.88
N GLN A 136 14.44 -11.12 5.43
CA GLN A 136 15.54 -11.07 6.39
C GLN A 136 15.10 -11.14 7.86
N ALA A 137 13.98 -10.55 8.19
CA ALA A 137 13.51 -10.42 9.59
C ALA A 137 12.10 -10.97 9.79
N GLY A 138 11.48 -11.55 8.75
CA GLY A 138 10.13 -12.09 8.86
C GLY A 138 9.09 -11.00 9.17
N THR A 139 7.98 -11.42 9.74
CA THR A 139 6.80 -10.55 9.94
C THR A 139 6.98 -9.47 11.01
N ILE A 140 8.07 -9.47 11.79
CA ILE A 140 8.40 -8.37 12.74
C ILE A 140 8.59 -7.01 12.03
N VAL A 141 8.87 -7.01 10.72
CA VAL A 141 9.02 -5.79 9.93
C VAL A 141 7.68 -5.09 9.66
N VAL A 142 6.57 -5.82 9.70
CA VAL A 142 5.23 -5.29 9.39
C VAL A 142 4.83 -4.13 10.30
N PRO A 143 5.01 -4.20 11.64
CA PRO A 143 4.73 -3.07 12.52
C PRO A 143 5.60 -1.85 12.26
N ILE A 144 6.84 -2.05 11.83
CA ILE A 144 7.74 -0.93 11.51
C ILE A 144 7.28 -0.26 10.22
N ALA A 145 6.94 -1.04 9.19
CA ALA A 145 6.35 -0.52 7.98
C ALA A 145 5.01 0.20 8.24
N ALA A 146 4.23 -0.28 9.22
CA ALA A 146 2.99 0.34 9.68
C ALA A 146 3.15 1.71 10.36
N LEU A 147 4.37 2.24 10.52
CA LEU A 147 4.61 3.64 10.89
C LEU A 147 4.32 4.61 9.75
N ASN A 148 4.13 4.12 8.52
CA ASN A 148 3.89 4.97 7.34
C ASN A 148 2.71 5.96 7.51
N PRO A 149 1.57 5.66 8.16
CA PRO A 149 0.49 6.62 8.38
C PRO A 149 0.92 7.80 9.29
N ALA A 150 1.71 7.51 10.32
CA ALA A 150 2.24 8.54 11.21
C ALA A 150 3.19 9.46 10.44
N ILE A 151 4.13 8.89 9.69
CA ILE A 151 5.09 9.62 8.86
C ILE A 151 4.36 10.47 7.81
N GLY A 152 3.42 9.90 7.06
CA GLY A 152 2.64 10.61 6.05
C GLY A 152 1.80 11.74 6.64
N SER A 153 1.24 11.56 7.83
CA SER A 153 0.47 12.58 8.54
C SER A 153 1.36 13.74 9.01
N ILE A 154 2.55 13.45 9.53
CA ILE A 154 3.54 14.47 9.91
C ILE A 154 3.98 15.26 8.68
N LEU A 155 4.32 14.57 7.58
CA LEU A 155 4.69 15.21 6.33
C LEU A 155 3.55 16.07 5.76
N SER A 156 2.31 15.59 5.81
CA SER A 156 1.13 16.36 5.38
C SER A 156 0.91 17.61 6.23
N ARG A 157 1.21 17.54 7.52
CA ARG A 157 1.20 18.72 8.41
C ARG A 157 2.25 19.75 8.00
N ILE A 158 3.48 19.29 7.70
CA ILE A 158 4.60 20.16 7.35
C ILE A 158 4.40 20.77 5.96
N LEU A 159 4.08 19.95 4.95
CA LEU A 159 4.04 20.37 3.55
C LEU A 159 2.74 21.09 3.18
N TYR A 160 1.60 20.62 3.68
CA TYR A 160 0.28 21.09 3.27
C TYR A 160 -0.50 21.75 4.39
N LYS A 161 0.10 21.93 5.57
CA LYS A 161 -0.51 22.53 6.76
C LYS A 161 -1.83 21.87 7.17
N GLN A 162 -1.98 20.57 6.87
CA GLN A 162 -3.18 19.82 7.28
C GLN A 162 -3.27 19.79 8.80
N GLU A 163 -4.49 19.96 9.32
CA GLU A 163 -4.71 19.93 10.77
C GLU A 163 -4.49 18.51 11.33
N LEU A 164 -3.54 18.43 12.26
CA LEU A 164 -3.22 17.22 13.00
C LEU A 164 -3.54 17.47 14.49
N GLY A 165 -4.84 17.46 14.80
CA GLY A 165 -5.29 17.67 16.17
C GLY A 165 -4.93 16.47 17.09
N PRO A 166 -4.98 16.66 18.42
CA PRO A 166 -4.61 15.63 19.40
C PRO A 166 -5.34 14.30 19.20
N ARG A 167 -6.61 14.35 18.79
CA ARG A 167 -7.43 13.18 18.50
C ARG A 167 -6.86 12.35 17.35
N LYS A 168 -6.47 12.99 16.23
CA LYS A 168 -5.86 12.30 15.09
C LYS A 168 -4.54 11.65 15.47
N ILE A 169 -3.74 12.35 16.28
CA ILE A 169 -2.48 11.82 16.82
C ILE A 169 -2.74 10.58 17.68
N ALA A 170 -3.70 10.66 18.60
CA ALA A 170 -4.07 9.52 19.46
C ALA A 170 -4.55 8.32 18.64
N GLY A 171 -5.41 8.53 17.64
CA GLY A 171 -5.89 7.46 16.77
C GLY A 171 -4.78 6.82 15.94
N ILE A 172 -3.84 7.61 15.39
CA ILE A 172 -2.65 7.12 14.71
C ILE A 172 -1.79 6.28 15.65
N ALA A 173 -1.56 6.75 16.88
CA ALA A 173 -0.80 6.02 17.89
C ALA A 173 -1.44 4.67 18.23
N ILE A 174 -2.77 4.63 18.36
CA ILE A 174 -3.52 3.37 18.58
C ILE A 174 -3.35 2.42 17.39
N CYS A 175 -3.45 2.90 16.14
CA CYS A 175 -3.25 2.07 14.95
C CYS A 175 -1.81 1.52 14.88
N VAL A 176 -0.80 2.34 15.19
CA VAL A 176 0.61 1.92 15.26
C VAL A 176 0.79 0.86 16.35
N PHE A 177 0.21 1.08 17.54
CA PHE A 177 0.26 0.10 18.64
C PHE A 177 -0.38 -1.23 18.25
N ALA A 178 -1.52 -1.22 17.57
CA ALA A 178 -2.15 -2.44 17.02
C ALA A 178 -1.22 -3.17 16.04
N GLY A 179 -0.54 -2.43 15.15
CA GLY A 179 0.48 -3.00 14.28
C GLY A 179 1.63 -3.67 15.05
N LEU A 180 2.12 -3.03 16.11
CA LEU A 180 3.14 -3.59 17.01
C LEU A 180 2.66 -4.88 17.71
N MET A 181 1.39 -4.96 18.10
CA MET A 181 0.80 -6.20 18.66
C MET A 181 0.83 -7.35 17.66
N ILE A 182 0.52 -7.10 16.38
CA ILE A 182 0.58 -8.13 15.33
C ILE A 182 2.02 -8.62 15.13
N GLY A 183 2.97 -7.68 15.06
CA GLY A 183 4.39 -8.02 14.91
C GLY A 183 4.97 -8.78 16.11
N SER A 184 4.48 -8.51 17.33
CA SER A 184 4.96 -9.21 18.52
C SER A 184 4.67 -10.72 18.49
N ALA A 185 3.62 -11.14 17.77
CA ALA A 185 3.34 -12.56 17.54
C ALA A 185 4.47 -13.29 16.82
N SER A 186 5.30 -12.56 16.09
CA SER A 186 6.40 -13.12 15.27
C SER A 186 7.74 -13.17 16.03
N LEU A 187 7.81 -12.56 17.22
CA LEU A 187 9.02 -12.56 18.07
C LEU A 187 9.35 -13.93 18.68
N THR A 188 8.42 -14.87 18.61
CA THR A 188 8.58 -16.22 19.18
C THR A 188 9.23 -17.23 18.21
N GLY A 189 9.57 -16.79 16.99
CA GLY A 189 10.29 -17.61 15.99
C GLY A 189 11.79 -17.38 16.03
N ASP A 190 12.55 -18.32 15.45
CA ASP A 190 14.01 -18.25 15.36
C ASP A 190 14.45 -16.92 14.74
N SER A 191 15.32 -16.20 15.45
CA SER A 191 15.89 -14.93 14.98
C SER A 191 16.72 -15.18 13.72
N SER A 192 16.26 -14.65 12.58
CA SER A 192 16.98 -14.70 11.32
C SER A 192 18.34 -14.00 11.42
N SER A 193 19.32 -14.46 10.68
CA SER A 193 20.72 -14.04 10.76
C SER A 193 20.97 -12.53 10.46
N ASN A 194 20.00 -11.83 9.89
CA ASN A 194 20.12 -10.41 9.47
C ASN A 194 18.99 -9.51 9.99
N MET A 195 18.53 -9.73 11.21
CA MET A 195 17.42 -8.96 11.81
C MET A 195 17.64 -7.43 11.74
N VAL A 196 18.86 -6.96 12.00
CA VAL A 196 19.17 -5.51 11.97
C VAL A 196 18.97 -4.93 10.55
N LEU A 197 19.40 -5.65 9.52
CA LEU A 197 19.19 -5.24 8.12
C LEU A 197 17.69 -5.20 7.82
N GLY A 198 16.93 -6.23 8.21
CA GLY A 198 15.48 -6.28 8.00
C GLY A 198 14.76 -5.11 8.67
N LEU A 199 15.08 -4.81 9.93
CA LEU A 199 14.49 -3.68 10.66
C LEU A 199 14.82 -2.33 10.02
N ALA A 200 16.07 -2.13 9.59
CA ALA A 200 16.51 -0.91 8.89
C ALA A 200 15.76 -0.72 7.55
N LEU A 201 15.63 -1.79 6.75
CA LEU A 201 14.91 -1.75 5.48
C LEU A 201 13.41 -1.57 5.67
N ALA A 202 12.81 -2.12 6.72
CA ALA A 202 11.42 -1.86 7.09
C ALA A 202 11.18 -0.38 7.42
N PHE A 203 12.13 0.27 8.07
CA PHE A 203 12.05 1.71 8.35
C PHE A 203 12.19 2.54 7.06
N VAL A 204 13.07 2.16 6.13
CA VAL A 204 13.17 2.76 4.80
C VAL A 204 11.83 2.64 4.06
N ALA A 205 11.19 1.48 4.12
CA ALA A 205 9.86 1.27 3.53
C ALA A 205 8.80 2.17 4.18
N ALA A 206 8.79 2.30 5.52
CA ALA A 206 7.88 3.19 6.24
C ALA A 206 8.04 4.65 5.83
N LEU A 207 9.27 5.14 5.71
CA LEU A 207 9.58 6.50 5.24
C LEU A 207 9.12 6.69 3.78
N GLY A 208 9.44 5.76 2.90
CA GLY A 208 9.09 5.84 1.49
C GLY A 208 7.58 5.85 1.26
N TRP A 209 6.84 4.91 1.85
CA TRP A 209 5.38 4.88 1.74
C TRP A 209 4.69 6.05 2.47
N GLY A 210 5.25 6.52 3.58
CA GLY A 210 4.77 7.72 4.26
C GLY A 210 4.87 8.96 3.38
N ALA A 211 6.03 9.15 2.72
CA ALA A 211 6.25 10.23 1.78
C ALA A 211 5.37 10.09 0.53
N GLU A 212 5.31 8.90 -0.07
CA GLU A 212 4.44 8.61 -1.21
C GLU A 212 2.98 8.92 -0.89
N GLY A 213 2.45 8.42 0.22
CA GLY A 213 1.05 8.63 0.61
C GLY A 213 0.70 10.10 0.81
N CYS A 214 1.63 10.87 1.38
CA CYS A 214 1.47 12.31 1.53
C CYS A 214 1.42 13.03 0.16
N ILE A 215 2.39 12.78 -0.70
CA ILE A 215 2.53 13.45 -2.00
C ILE A 215 1.43 12.98 -2.97
N ALA A 216 1.18 11.68 -3.03
CA ALA A 216 0.17 11.10 -3.90
C ALA A 216 -1.25 11.51 -3.51
N GLY A 217 -1.56 11.61 -2.21
CA GLY A 217 -2.85 12.11 -1.74
C GLY A 217 -3.12 13.53 -2.23
N TYR A 218 -2.12 14.41 -2.22
CA TYR A 218 -2.23 15.77 -2.75
C TYR A 218 -2.27 15.79 -4.28
N ALA A 219 -1.40 15.04 -4.94
CA ALA A 219 -1.35 14.97 -6.41
C ALA A 219 -2.67 14.43 -7.01
N SER A 220 -3.33 13.50 -6.31
CA SER A 220 -4.65 12.96 -6.70
C SER A 220 -5.79 13.98 -6.68
N CYS A 221 -5.58 15.16 -6.10
CA CYS A 221 -6.51 16.29 -6.22
C CYS A 221 -6.31 17.09 -7.52
N MET A 222 -5.15 16.96 -8.18
CA MET A 222 -4.77 17.72 -9.37
C MET A 222 -4.68 16.85 -10.63
N ILE A 223 -4.50 15.55 -10.47
CA ILE A 223 -4.33 14.57 -11.55
C ILE A 223 -5.45 13.55 -11.43
N ASP A 224 -6.01 13.14 -12.57
CA ASP A 224 -6.95 12.01 -12.60
C ASP A 224 -6.33 10.80 -11.89
N THR A 225 -7.07 10.19 -10.97
CA THR A 225 -6.56 9.10 -10.12
C THR A 225 -6.08 7.91 -10.95
N GLN A 226 -6.77 7.59 -12.07
CA GLN A 226 -6.37 6.49 -12.95
C GLN A 226 -5.04 6.79 -13.63
N ILE A 227 -4.84 8.03 -14.10
CA ILE A 227 -3.56 8.46 -14.69
C ILE A 227 -2.45 8.43 -13.62
N GLY A 228 -2.74 8.94 -12.42
CA GLY A 228 -1.78 8.97 -11.32
C GLY A 228 -1.28 7.59 -10.93
N ILE A 229 -2.18 6.62 -10.78
CA ILE A 229 -1.78 5.25 -10.44
C ILE A 229 -1.06 4.57 -11.61
N THR A 230 -1.42 4.87 -12.85
CA THR A 230 -0.72 4.32 -14.01
C THR A 230 0.72 4.82 -14.08
N ILE A 231 0.97 6.11 -13.79
CA ILE A 231 2.34 6.64 -13.64
C ILE A 231 3.09 5.87 -12.56
N ARG A 232 2.48 5.71 -11.38
CA ARG A 232 3.09 5.00 -10.24
C ARG A 232 3.49 3.58 -10.60
N GLN A 233 2.59 2.80 -11.18
CA GLN A 233 2.85 1.40 -11.48
C GLN A 233 3.86 1.23 -12.63
N CYS A 234 3.80 2.08 -13.66
CA CYS A 234 4.80 2.07 -14.73
C CYS A 234 6.21 2.42 -14.21
N VAL A 235 6.32 3.41 -13.33
CA VAL A 235 7.60 3.78 -12.72
C VAL A 235 8.15 2.62 -11.90
N SER A 236 7.31 1.99 -11.06
CA SER A 236 7.72 0.85 -10.23
C SER A 236 8.21 -0.31 -11.09
N GLY A 237 7.36 -0.83 -11.98
CA GLY A 237 7.70 -2.00 -12.79
C GLY A 237 8.92 -1.78 -13.71
N VAL A 238 9.01 -0.61 -14.35
CA VAL A 238 10.16 -0.28 -15.22
C VAL A 238 11.46 -0.16 -14.41
N VAL A 239 11.43 0.54 -13.28
CA VAL A 239 12.64 0.77 -12.49
C VAL A 239 13.09 -0.51 -11.78
N GLU A 240 12.19 -1.31 -11.27
CA GLU A 240 12.55 -2.59 -10.65
C GLU A 240 13.15 -3.55 -11.68
N LEU A 241 12.52 -3.69 -12.84
CA LEU A 241 12.94 -4.65 -13.85
C LEU A 241 14.23 -4.20 -14.58
N LEU A 242 14.33 -2.90 -14.95
CA LEU A 242 15.40 -2.42 -15.82
C LEU A 242 16.54 -1.67 -15.10
N VAL A 243 16.36 -1.36 -13.81
CA VAL A 243 17.38 -0.64 -13.03
C VAL A 243 17.81 -1.43 -11.81
N LEU A 244 16.87 -1.80 -10.91
CA LEU A 244 17.23 -2.47 -9.66
C LEU A 244 17.73 -3.89 -9.86
N LEU A 245 17.06 -4.69 -10.68
CA LEU A 245 17.53 -6.06 -10.98
C LEU A 245 18.95 -6.07 -11.61
N PRO A 246 19.25 -5.26 -12.64
CA PRO A 246 20.62 -5.12 -13.13
C PRO A 246 21.63 -4.68 -12.07
N ILE A 247 21.29 -3.69 -11.24
CA ILE A 247 22.18 -3.23 -10.16
C ILE A 247 22.47 -4.38 -9.19
N PHE A 248 21.44 -5.09 -8.72
CA PHE A 248 21.63 -6.20 -7.79
C PHE A 248 22.37 -7.39 -8.43
N SER A 249 22.19 -7.63 -9.73
CA SER A 249 22.98 -8.62 -10.47
C SER A 249 24.47 -8.27 -10.44
N ILE A 250 24.83 -7.02 -10.75
CA ILE A 250 26.21 -6.54 -10.74
C ILE A 250 26.81 -6.63 -9.34
N VAL A 251 26.09 -6.11 -8.34
CA VAL A 251 26.55 -6.08 -6.94
C VAL A 251 26.70 -7.50 -6.36
N GLY A 252 25.78 -8.39 -6.71
CA GLY A 252 25.78 -9.78 -6.25
C GLY A 252 26.72 -10.70 -7.03
N GLY A 253 27.38 -10.19 -8.08
CA GLY A 253 28.24 -11.02 -8.94
C GLY A 253 27.47 -12.09 -9.73
N VAL A 254 26.15 -11.93 -9.89
CA VAL A 254 25.29 -12.83 -10.66
C VAL A 254 25.21 -12.34 -12.11
N SER A 255 25.29 -13.24 -13.08
CA SER A 255 25.21 -12.82 -14.47
C SER A 255 23.82 -12.28 -14.83
N MET A 256 23.76 -11.26 -15.70
CA MET A 256 22.49 -10.74 -16.22
C MET A 256 21.62 -11.84 -16.86
N GLY A 257 22.27 -12.75 -17.62
CA GLY A 257 21.58 -13.88 -18.24
C GLY A 257 20.90 -14.79 -17.22
N GLN A 258 21.52 -15.02 -16.08
CA GLN A 258 20.96 -15.82 -14.99
C GLN A 258 19.80 -15.07 -14.31
N THR A 259 19.97 -13.79 -13.97
CA THR A 259 18.93 -12.99 -13.33
C THR A 259 17.68 -12.86 -14.20
N PHE A 260 17.86 -12.50 -15.48
CA PHE A 260 16.73 -12.46 -16.42
C PHE A 260 16.21 -13.84 -16.79
N GLY A 261 17.03 -14.89 -16.63
CA GLY A 261 16.60 -16.27 -16.71
C GLY A 261 15.55 -16.63 -15.67
N TYR A 262 15.71 -16.16 -14.41
CA TYR A 262 14.69 -16.32 -13.37
C TYR A 262 13.39 -15.59 -13.74
N VAL A 263 13.48 -14.36 -14.25
CA VAL A 263 12.30 -13.63 -14.74
C VAL A 263 11.58 -14.39 -15.84
N GLY A 264 12.33 -14.84 -16.86
CA GLY A 264 11.79 -15.61 -17.99
C GLY A 264 11.15 -16.92 -17.54
N ALA A 265 11.82 -17.67 -16.66
CA ALA A 265 11.27 -18.92 -16.13
C ALA A 265 9.99 -18.71 -15.34
N ALA A 266 9.92 -17.67 -14.46
CA ALA A 266 8.71 -17.34 -13.71
C ALA A 266 7.54 -16.93 -14.62
N ILE A 267 7.81 -16.20 -15.70
CA ILE A 267 6.78 -15.78 -16.68
C ILE A 267 6.25 -16.97 -17.49
N THR A 268 7.09 -17.97 -17.76
CA THR A 268 6.69 -19.14 -18.55
C THR A 268 6.11 -20.26 -17.70
N ASP A 269 6.32 -20.26 -16.39
CA ASP A 269 5.70 -21.22 -15.47
C ASP A 269 4.26 -20.79 -15.15
N LEU A 270 3.31 -21.55 -15.68
CA LEU A 270 1.89 -21.18 -15.63
C LEU A 270 1.34 -20.99 -14.19
N PRO A 271 1.63 -21.88 -13.20
CA PRO A 271 1.19 -21.67 -11.83
C PRO A 271 1.75 -20.37 -11.22
N THR A 272 3.02 -20.09 -11.43
CA THR A 272 3.71 -18.92 -10.89
C THR A 272 3.19 -17.63 -11.52
N ILE A 273 3.09 -17.56 -12.85
CA ILE A 273 2.67 -16.32 -13.52
C ILE A 273 1.20 -15.97 -13.27
N ILE A 274 0.30 -16.95 -13.14
CA ILE A 274 -1.08 -16.69 -12.77
C ILE A 274 -1.16 -16.00 -11.41
N CYS A 275 -0.38 -16.46 -10.43
CA CYS A 275 -0.31 -15.81 -9.12
C CYS A 275 0.15 -14.35 -9.24
N PHE A 276 1.20 -14.07 -10.00
CA PHE A 276 1.70 -12.71 -10.20
C PHE A 276 0.75 -11.81 -11.01
N ILE A 277 -0.01 -12.34 -11.97
CA ILE A 277 -1.04 -11.59 -12.70
C ILE A 277 -2.16 -11.15 -11.74
N VAL A 278 -2.63 -12.06 -10.88
CA VAL A 278 -3.66 -11.75 -9.87
C VAL A 278 -3.11 -10.81 -8.80
N ALA A 279 -1.89 -11.04 -8.33
CA ALA A 279 -1.19 -10.15 -7.41
C ALA A 279 -1.06 -8.73 -7.99
N GLY A 280 -0.60 -8.61 -9.24
CA GLY A 280 -0.46 -7.34 -9.96
C GLY A 280 -1.79 -6.59 -10.13
N PHE A 281 -2.89 -7.28 -10.43
CA PHE A 281 -4.22 -6.68 -10.45
C PHE A 281 -4.61 -6.15 -9.06
N SER A 282 -4.38 -6.96 -8.04
CA SER A 282 -4.70 -6.61 -6.65
C SER A 282 -3.87 -5.43 -6.17
N ALA A 283 -2.57 -5.39 -6.50
CA ALA A 283 -1.68 -4.27 -6.25
C ALA A 283 -2.18 -3.00 -6.93
N TYR A 284 -2.50 -3.06 -8.23
CA TYR A 284 -3.07 -1.93 -8.95
C TYR A 284 -4.33 -1.38 -8.25
N LYS A 285 -5.28 -2.25 -7.92
CA LYS A 285 -6.52 -1.85 -7.23
C LYS A 285 -6.28 -1.31 -5.84
N SER A 286 -5.35 -1.89 -5.09
CA SER A 286 -4.95 -1.42 -3.77
C SER A 286 -4.42 0.00 -3.83
N PHE A 287 -3.39 0.25 -4.60
CA PHE A 287 -2.75 1.57 -4.68
C PHE A 287 -3.67 2.64 -5.28
N ALA A 288 -4.49 2.29 -6.31
CA ALA A 288 -5.49 3.21 -6.85
C ALA A 288 -6.52 3.63 -5.80
N SER A 289 -6.99 2.68 -5.00
CA SER A 289 -7.95 2.95 -3.93
C SER A 289 -7.31 3.71 -2.77
N TRP A 290 -6.03 3.45 -2.46
CA TRP A 290 -5.27 4.20 -1.47
C TRP A 290 -5.13 5.68 -1.85
N TYR A 291 -4.69 5.98 -3.07
CA TYR A 291 -4.59 7.36 -3.56
C TYR A 291 -5.93 8.07 -3.52
N ARG A 292 -6.98 7.41 -4.02
CA ARG A 292 -8.33 7.96 -4.03
C ARG A 292 -8.89 8.14 -2.62
N GLY A 293 -8.70 7.19 -1.72
CA GLY A 293 -9.10 7.28 -0.32
C GLY A 293 -8.45 8.48 0.37
N ASN A 294 -7.12 8.62 0.21
CA ASN A 294 -6.36 9.75 0.78
C ASN A 294 -6.86 11.10 0.28
N SER A 295 -7.23 11.23 -0.99
CA SER A 295 -7.78 12.47 -1.55
C SER A 295 -9.20 12.78 -1.06
N MET A 296 -10.00 11.76 -0.71
CA MET A 296 -11.40 11.92 -0.32
C MET A 296 -11.60 12.15 1.18
N CYS A 297 -10.85 11.46 2.04
CA CYS A 297 -11.01 11.55 3.51
C CYS A 297 -9.77 12.14 4.22
N GLY A 298 -8.81 12.62 3.47
CA GLY A 298 -7.55 13.19 3.97
C GLY A 298 -6.50 12.12 4.26
N THR A 299 -5.23 12.52 4.17
CA THR A 299 -4.09 11.61 4.25
C THR A 299 -4.05 10.83 5.56
N ALA A 300 -4.27 11.50 6.72
CA ALA A 300 -4.18 10.86 8.03
C ALA A 300 -5.18 9.69 8.17
N LEU A 301 -6.45 9.92 7.80
CA LEU A 301 -7.48 8.89 7.90
C LEU A 301 -7.36 7.83 6.80
N GLY A 302 -7.12 8.27 5.57
CA GLY A 302 -6.94 7.36 4.43
C GLY A 302 -5.79 6.39 4.64
N MET A 303 -4.64 6.88 5.14
CA MET A 303 -3.49 6.03 5.46
C MET A 303 -3.76 5.12 6.68
N ALA A 304 -4.48 5.59 7.70
CA ALA A 304 -4.86 4.75 8.83
C ALA A 304 -5.80 3.61 8.40
N CYS A 305 -6.78 3.90 7.56
CA CYS A 305 -7.68 2.88 7.00
C CYS A 305 -6.92 1.89 6.09
N ASN A 306 -6.03 2.38 5.24
CA ASN A 306 -5.16 1.50 4.44
C ASN A 306 -4.27 0.65 5.35
N GLY A 307 -3.73 1.20 6.43
CA GLY A 307 -2.87 0.52 7.40
C GLY A 307 -3.49 -0.74 8.03
N THR A 308 -4.81 -0.95 7.92
CA THR A 308 -5.45 -2.22 8.31
C THR A 308 -4.94 -3.42 7.52
N TYR A 309 -4.20 -3.21 6.43
CA TYR A 309 -3.50 -4.28 5.71
C TYR A 309 -2.59 -5.11 6.61
N THR A 310 -2.08 -4.54 7.70
CA THR A 310 -1.25 -5.25 8.68
C THR A 310 -1.95 -6.46 9.30
N PHE A 311 -3.28 -6.41 9.39
CA PHE A 311 -4.12 -7.55 9.77
C PHE A 311 -4.70 -8.28 8.55
N VAL A 312 -5.20 -7.52 7.58
CA VAL A 312 -5.91 -8.10 6.41
C VAL A 312 -4.96 -8.94 5.55
N ALA A 313 -3.70 -8.52 5.39
CA ALA A 313 -2.75 -9.28 4.57
C ALA A 313 -2.42 -10.66 5.17
N PRO A 314 -2.02 -10.80 6.45
CA PRO A 314 -1.87 -12.11 7.07
C PRO A 314 -3.15 -12.95 7.03
N LEU A 315 -4.33 -12.34 7.24
CA LEU A 315 -5.61 -13.04 7.20
C LEU A 315 -5.88 -13.64 5.80
N VAL A 316 -5.75 -12.84 4.75
CA VAL A 316 -5.99 -13.31 3.38
C VAL A 316 -4.91 -14.32 2.96
N THR A 317 -3.65 -14.13 3.37
CA THR A 317 -2.56 -15.10 3.13
C THR A 317 -2.85 -16.42 3.82
N TRP A 318 -3.32 -16.42 5.06
CA TRP A 318 -3.74 -17.65 5.74
C TRP A 318 -4.87 -18.35 4.99
N ILE A 319 -5.88 -17.62 4.52
CA ILE A 319 -6.97 -18.23 3.75
C ILE A 319 -6.46 -18.81 2.43
N VAL A 320 -5.71 -18.04 1.64
CA VAL A 320 -5.28 -18.45 0.29
C VAL A 320 -4.19 -19.51 0.36
N VAL A 321 -3.10 -19.21 1.06
CA VAL A 321 -1.91 -20.09 1.08
C VAL A 321 -2.08 -21.21 2.12
N GLY A 322 -2.56 -20.88 3.32
CA GLY A 322 -2.74 -21.85 4.39
C GLY A 322 -3.90 -22.80 4.16
N LEU A 323 -5.13 -22.27 3.97
CA LEU A 323 -6.33 -23.14 3.91
C LEU A 323 -6.59 -23.68 2.50
N ILE A 324 -6.44 -22.87 1.44
CA ILE A 324 -6.76 -23.30 0.07
C ILE A 324 -5.61 -24.10 -0.54
N MET A 325 -4.36 -23.61 -0.41
CA MET A 325 -3.19 -24.31 -0.95
C MET A 325 -2.64 -25.41 -0.01
N GLY A 326 -3.06 -25.42 1.26
CA GLY A 326 -2.63 -26.42 2.25
C GLY A 326 -1.18 -26.26 2.72
N VAL A 327 -0.62 -25.05 2.68
CA VAL A 327 0.75 -24.77 3.14
C VAL A 327 0.70 -24.37 4.62
N ASP A 328 1.42 -25.11 5.46
CA ASP A 328 1.48 -24.86 6.91
C ASP A 328 2.21 -23.55 7.27
N GLY A 329 1.96 -23.04 8.47
CA GLY A 329 2.69 -21.91 9.04
C GLY A 329 2.02 -20.52 8.86
N TYR A 330 0.89 -20.43 8.17
CA TYR A 330 0.20 -19.16 7.91
C TYR A 330 -0.96 -18.85 8.88
N ALA A 331 -1.26 -19.71 9.87
CA ALA A 331 -2.34 -19.48 10.83
C ALA A 331 -2.09 -18.23 11.68
N LEU A 332 -3.14 -17.41 11.87
CA LEU A 332 -3.03 -16.20 12.68
C LEU A 332 -2.98 -16.53 14.17
N ALA A 333 -2.00 -15.96 14.86
CA ALA A 333 -1.93 -16.00 16.30
C ALA A 333 -3.14 -15.25 16.94
N PRO A 334 -3.64 -15.67 18.11
CA PRO A 334 -4.79 -15.04 18.78
C PRO A 334 -4.62 -13.53 18.99
N ILE A 335 -3.39 -13.08 19.26
CA ILE A 335 -3.08 -11.65 19.44
C ILE A 335 -3.37 -10.80 18.18
N ALA A 336 -3.28 -11.39 16.98
CA ALA A 336 -3.60 -10.67 15.74
C ALA A 336 -5.07 -10.28 15.67
N TRP A 337 -5.97 -11.11 16.20
CA TRP A 337 -7.42 -10.81 16.27
C TRP A 337 -7.72 -9.69 17.26
N VAL A 338 -7.06 -9.68 18.41
CA VAL A 338 -7.17 -8.59 19.39
C VAL A 338 -6.65 -7.29 18.79
N ALA A 339 -5.51 -7.34 18.12
CA ALA A 339 -4.91 -6.19 17.44
C ALA A 339 -5.81 -5.61 16.34
N ALA A 340 -6.54 -6.45 15.61
CA ALA A 340 -7.53 -6.00 14.61
C ALA A 340 -8.62 -5.13 15.25
N VAL A 341 -9.14 -5.52 16.41
CA VAL A 341 -10.14 -4.73 17.16
C VAL A 341 -9.54 -3.40 17.60
N VAL A 342 -8.32 -3.41 18.16
CA VAL A 342 -7.61 -2.19 18.59
C VAL A 342 -7.38 -1.25 17.40
N MET A 343 -7.05 -1.78 16.23
CA MET A 343 -6.85 -1.01 15.00
C MET A 343 -8.15 -0.32 14.53
N ILE A 344 -9.28 -1.04 14.56
CA ILE A 344 -10.60 -0.48 14.26
C ILE A 344 -10.93 0.67 15.20
N LEU A 345 -10.67 0.51 16.50
CA LEU A 345 -10.85 1.59 17.48
C LEU A 345 -9.99 2.81 17.17
N GLY A 346 -8.71 2.62 16.78
CA GLY A 346 -7.84 3.70 16.35
C GLY A 346 -8.38 4.47 15.15
N ILE A 347 -8.89 3.77 14.14
CA ILE A 347 -9.53 4.36 12.97
C ILE A 347 -10.77 5.16 13.36
N LEU A 348 -11.63 4.62 14.23
CA LEU A 348 -12.82 5.31 14.72
C LEU A 348 -12.45 6.60 15.47
N VAL A 349 -11.40 6.58 16.29
CA VAL A 349 -10.90 7.79 16.97
C VAL A 349 -10.47 8.87 15.99
N ILE A 350 -9.89 8.50 14.83
CA ILE A 350 -9.52 9.47 13.79
C ILE A 350 -10.77 9.97 13.05
N ALA A 351 -11.68 9.06 12.69
CA ALA A 351 -12.77 9.31 11.75
C ALA A 351 -13.95 10.07 12.36
N VAL A 352 -14.26 9.77 13.63
CA VAL A 352 -15.52 10.24 14.26
C VAL A 352 -15.25 11.40 15.20
N ASP A 353 -15.93 12.55 15.00
CA ASP A 353 -15.93 13.63 15.99
C ASP A 353 -16.96 13.34 17.08
N PRO A 354 -16.54 13.18 18.35
CA PRO A 354 -17.49 12.99 19.45
C PRO A 354 -18.52 14.11 19.59
N LYS A 355 -18.15 15.34 19.18
CA LYS A 355 -19.08 16.49 19.17
C LYS A 355 -20.20 16.32 18.15
N GLU A 356 -19.95 15.66 17.03
CA GLU A 356 -20.97 15.33 16.03
C GLU A 356 -21.85 14.15 16.46
N LEU A 357 -21.30 13.22 17.27
CA LEU A 357 -22.04 12.06 17.79
C LEU A 357 -22.90 12.40 19.01
N PHE A 358 -22.37 13.23 19.93
CA PHE A 358 -22.99 13.52 21.22
C PHE A 358 -23.49 14.98 21.30
N GLY A 359 -23.18 15.82 20.31
CA GLY A 359 -23.74 17.15 20.18
C GLY A 359 -25.25 17.02 19.95
N LYS A 360 -26.07 17.49 20.89
CA LYS A 360 -27.49 17.72 20.66
C LYS A 360 -27.60 18.51 19.35
N LYS A 361 -28.45 18.03 18.42
CA LYS A 361 -29.01 18.89 17.39
C LYS A 361 -29.58 20.09 18.14
N GLU A 362 -28.92 21.24 18.04
CA GLU A 362 -29.60 22.50 18.35
C GLU A 362 -30.75 22.55 17.35
N GLU A 363 -31.93 22.32 17.88
CA GLU A 363 -33.20 22.55 17.19
C GLU A 363 -33.21 24.04 16.80
N ALA A 364 -33.13 24.31 15.49
CA ALA A 364 -33.44 25.60 14.92
C ALA A 364 -34.86 25.61 14.37
#